data_43789a4f637e809aed9fb93037cc41a9
#
_entry.id   43789a4f637e809aed9fb93037cc41a9
#
_cell.length_a   1.000
_cell.length_b   1.000
_cell.length_c   1.000
_cell.angle_alpha   90.00
_cell.angle_beta   90.00
_cell.angle_gamma   90.00
#
_symmetry.space_group_name_H-M   'P 1'
#
loop_
_entity.id
_entity.type
_entity.pdbx_description
1 polymer ?
#
loop_
_entity_poly.entity_id
_entity_poly.type
_entity_poly.pdbx_seq_one_letter_code
_entity_poly.pdbx_strand_id
1 'polypeptide(L)'
;MLVNAPLSADTENEVRTKSEDVDPNVMADVLKAVIARVKKIDRDHDIPYIAGYSQNGEKIYIDRHMPKSAKLGGKRVQTDRFLILHEAVEKALLDELGLHYLHAHQIALRTERAAVEAEGHAWREYNAFTKAHERQIDDENLKKVPDDLDLTPYRNEKDFQKLQQMVAAIKSEE
;
A
#
# COMPACT_ATOMS: atom_id res chain seq x y z
N MET A 1 30.30 -32.65 9.90
CA MET A 1 29.80 -31.36 9.33
C MET A 1 28.62 -31.68 8.44
N LEU A 2 27.42 -31.43 8.92
CA LEU A 2 26.21 -31.52 8.10
C LEU A 2 26.10 -30.21 7.34
N VAL A 3 26.34 -30.26 6.02
CA VAL A 3 26.11 -29.13 5.12
C VAL A 3 24.61 -29.02 4.94
N ASN A 4 23.98 -27.99 5.52
CA ASN A 4 22.61 -27.66 5.21
C ASN A 4 22.54 -27.24 3.72
N ALA A 5 22.02 -28.11 2.89
CA ALA A 5 21.65 -27.75 1.53
C ALA A 5 20.52 -26.72 1.62
N PRO A 6 20.57 -25.62 0.84
CA PRO A 6 19.45 -24.68 0.78
C PRO A 6 18.24 -25.41 0.21
N LEU A 7 17.07 -25.23 0.87
CA LEU A 7 15.78 -25.66 0.34
C LEU A 7 15.61 -25.08 -1.08
N SER A 8 15.16 -25.92 -2.02
CA SER A 8 14.92 -25.47 -3.38
C SER A 8 13.85 -24.38 -3.39
N ALA A 9 13.95 -23.41 -4.30
CA ALA A 9 13.00 -22.31 -4.45
C ALA A 9 11.53 -22.80 -4.63
N ASP A 10 11.36 -24.01 -5.17
CA ASP A 10 10.06 -24.66 -5.35
C ASP A 10 9.44 -25.11 -4.01
N THR A 11 10.26 -25.55 -3.08
CA THR A 11 9.79 -26.00 -1.74
C THR A 11 9.39 -24.79 -0.86
N GLU A 12 10.11 -23.67 -0.97
CA GLU A 12 9.75 -22.44 -0.27
C GLU A 12 8.43 -21.86 -0.80
N ASN A 13 8.17 -21.97 -2.10
CA ASN A 13 6.94 -21.48 -2.72
C ASN A 13 5.73 -22.36 -2.35
N GLU A 14 5.90 -23.68 -2.25
CA GLU A 14 4.83 -24.61 -1.81
C GLU A 14 4.45 -24.44 -0.34
N VAL A 15 5.42 -24.23 0.52
CA VAL A 15 5.17 -23.98 1.96
C VAL A 15 4.50 -22.64 2.17
N ARG A 16 4.84 -21.64 1.36
CA ARG A 16 4.23 -20.30 1.40
C ARG A 16 2.77 -20.29 1.00
N THR A 17 2.41 -20.99 -0.07
CA THR A 17 1.02 -21.06 -0.57
C THR A 17 0.07 -21.74 0.41
N LYS A 18 0.51 -22.76 1.14
CA LYS A 18 -0.34 -23.49 2.09
C LYS A 18 -0.64 -22.75 3.40
N SER A 19 0.20 -21.81 3.80
CA SER A 19 0.01 -21.04 5.04
C SER A 19 -0.63 -19.65 4.83
N GLU A 20 -0.77 -19.23 3.58
CA GLU A 20 -1.24 -17.87 3.22
C GLU A 20 -2.57 -17.87 2.46
N ASP A 21 -3.17 -19.05 2.21
CA ASP A 21 -4.46 -19.15 1.54
C ASP A 21 -5.59 -18.66 2.45
N VAL A 22 -6.09 -17.46 2.18
CA VAL A 22 -7.28 -16.92 2.82
C VAL A 22 -8.50 -17.22 1.94
N ASP A 23 -9.59 -17.70 2.57
CA ASP A 23 -10.84 -17.92 1.85
C ASP A 23 -11.26 -16.62 1.12
N PRO A 24 -11.53 -16.67 -0.21
CA PRO A 24 -11.89 -15.48 -0.99
C PRO A 24 -13.10 -14.74 -0.48
N ASN A 25 -14.10 -15.42 0.10
CA ASN A 25 -15.29 -14.79 0.65
C ASN A 25 -14.97 -14.03 1.94
N VAL A 26 -14.15 -14.60 2.80
CA VAL A 26 -13.66 -13.95 4.02
C VAL A 26 -12.86 -12.70 3.66
N MET A 27 -11.97 -12.79 2.67
CA MET A 27 -11.20 -11.65 2.21
C MET A 27 -12.06 -10.54 1.61
N ALA A 28 -13.10 -10.90 0.84
CA ALA A 28 -14.05 -9.93 0.30
C ALA A 28 -14.83 -9.19 1.40
N ASP A 29 -15.23 -9.89 2.45
CA ASP A 29 -15.93 -9.30 3.59
C ASP A 29 -15.01 -8.38 4.40
N VAL A 30 -13.75 -8.77 4.62
CA VAL A 30 -12.73 -7.92 5.27
C VAL A 30 -12.51 -6.66 4.44
N LEU A 31 -12.34 -6.77 3.14
CA LEU A 31 -12.14 -5.64 2.24
C LEU A 31 -13.31 -4.65 2.32
N LYS A 32 -14.55 -5.13 2.27
CA LYS A 32 -15.75 -4.30 2.45
C LYS A 32 -15.78 -3.59 3.81
N ALA A 33 -15.50 -4.31 4.88
CA ALA A 33 -15.51 -3.76 6.23
C ALA A 33 -14.46 -2.66 6.42
N VAL A 34 -13.26 -2.84 5.87
CA VAL A 34 -12.18 -1.85 5.93
C VAL A 34 -12.55 -0.59 5.12
N ILE A 35 -13.04 -0.76 3.89
CA ILE A 35 -13.46 0.37 3.05
C ILE A 35 -14.60 1.16 3.70
N ALA A 36 -15.55 0.48 4.35
CA ALA A 36 -16.67 1.14 5.03
C ALA A 36 -16.24 2.03 6.22
N ARG A 37 -15.07 1.80 6.82
CA ARG A 37 -14.51 2.63 7.91
C ARG A 37 -13.86 3.90 7.43
N VAL A 38 -13.46 3.96 6.17
CA VAL A 38 -12.81 5.12 5.57
C VAL A 38 -13.88 6.14 5.19
N LYS A 39 -13.77 7.36 5.71
CA LYS A 39 -14.75 8.42 5.48
C LYS A 39 -14.55 9.12 4.14
N LYS A 40 -13.31 9.23 3.67
CA LYS A 40 -12.98 9.92 2.42
C LYS A 40 -11.80 9.26 1.71
N ILE A 41 -11.93 9.13 0.39
CA ILE A 41 -10.84 8.82 -0.53
C ILE A 41 -10.49 10.09 -1.28
N ASP A 42 -9.24 10.51 -1.20
CA ASP A 42 -8.75 11.72 -1.85
C ASP A 42 -7.71 11.35 -2.91
N ARG A 43 -7.93 11.82 -4.12
CA ARG A 43 -7.05 11.63 -5.28
C ARG A 43 -6.59 12.95 -5.91
N ASP A 44 -6.66 14.04 -5.17
CA ASP A 44 -6.39 15.38 -5.68
C ASP A 44 -5.01 15.93 -5.28
N HIS A 45 -4.20 15.13 -4.60
CA HIS A 45 -2.92 15.54 -4.04
C HIS A 45 -1.74 14.70 -4.54
N ASP A 46 -0.54 15.25 -4.41
CA ASP A 46 0.72 14.54 -4.64
C ASP A 46 1.08 13.74 -3.39
N ILE A 47 1.18 12.42 -3.51
CA ILE A 47 1.45 11.52 -2.39
C ILE A 47 2.66 10.65 -2.70
N PRO A 48 3.79 10.81 -2.00
CA PRO A 48 4.91 9.89 -2.11
C PRO A 48 4.50 8.45 -1.74
N TYR A 49 5.20 7.46 -2.28
CA TYR A 49 4.89 6.04 -2.10
C TYR A 49 3.50 5.62 -2.64
N ILE A 50 2.97 6.41 -3.60
CA ILE A 50 1.69 6.25 -4.31
C ILE A 50 0.42 6.43 -3.49
N ALA A 51 0.44 6.18 -2.20
CA ALA A 51 -0.71 6.32 -1.31
C ALA A 51 -0.26 6.63 0.12
N GLY A 52 -1.21 7.04 0.94
CA GLY A 52 -1.01 7.37 2.34
C GLY A 52 -2.34 7.60 3.06
N TYR A 53 -2.27 8.13 4.24
CA TYR A 53 -3.45 8.36 5.09
C TYR A 53 -3.30 9.65 5.88
N SER A 54 -4.43 10.22 6.30
CA SER A 54 -4.44 11.36 7.20
C SER A 54 -3.97 10.97 8.61
N GLN A 55 -3.52 11.94 9.37
CA GLN A 55 -3.05 11.73 10.75
C GLN A 55 -4.10 11.05 11.63
N ASN A 56 -5.38 11.36 11.43
CA ASN A 56 -6.49 10.72 12.17
C ASN A 56 -7.00 9.41 11.53
N GLY A 57 -6.47 9.01 10.38
CA GLY A 57 -6.87 7.78 9.68
C GLY A 57 -8.23 7.82 8.97
N GLU A 58 -8.93 8.94 8.96
CA GLU A 58 -10.25 9.05 8.34
C GLU A 58 -10.23 9.21 6.82
N LYS A 59 -9.10 9.68 6.29
CA LYS A 59 -8.89 9.85 4.84
C LYS A 59 -7.78 8.92 4.37
N ILE A 60 -8.01 8.29 3.24
CA ILE A 60 -6.97 7.63 2.46
C ILE A 60 -6.65 8.49 1.26
N TYR A 61 -5.37 8.78 1.08
CA TYR A 61 -4.85 9.51 -0.06
C TYR A 61 -4.27 8.54 -1.07
N ILE A 62 -4.62 8.73 -2.34
CA ILE A 62 -3.98 8.06 -3.48
C ILE A 62 -3.43 9.18 -4.37
N ASP A 63 -2.17 9.05 -4.78
CA ASP A 63 -1.54 10.05 -5.64
C ASP A 63 -2.41 10.37 -6.86
N ARG A 64 -2.54 11.67 -7.17
CA ARG A 64 -3.41 12.14 -8.26
C ARG A 64 -3.04 11.60 -9.64
N HIS A 65 -1.80 11.18 -9.83
CA HIS A 65 -1.32 10.60 -11.09
C HIS A 65 -1.40 9.07 -11.13
N MET A 66 -1.76 8.43 -10.01
CA MET A 66 -1.96 6.98 -9.96
C MET A 66 -3.20 6.58 -10.77
N PRO A 67 -3.09 5.68 -11.75
CA PRO A 67 -4.27 5.21 -12.48
C PRO A 67 -5.27 4.51 -11.56
N LYS A 68 -6.55 4.69 -11.84
CA LYS A 68 -7.65 4.03 -11.09
C LYS A 68 -7.81 2.55 -11.41
N SER A 69 -7.24 2.10 -12.52
CA SER A 69 -7.38 0.74 -13.01
C SER A 69 -6.09 0.25 -13.67
N ALA A 70 -5.92 -1.05 -13.67
CA ALA A 70 -4.85 -1.75 -14.37
C ALA A 70 -5.42 -2.84 -15.26
N LYS A 71 -4.64 -3.27 -16.25
CA LYS A 71 -4.93 -4.44 -17.05
C LYS A 71 -4.28 -5.66 -16.39
N LEU A 72 -5.09 -6.52 -15.80
CA LEU A 72 -4.66 -7.74 -15.10
C LEU A 72 -5.29 -8.95 -15.78
N GLY A 73 -4.48 -9.90 -16.21
CA GLY A 73 -4.95 -11.08 -16.95
C GLY A 73 -5.76 -10.73 -18.20
N GLY A 74 -5.42 -9.65 -18.88
CA GLY A 74 -6.15 -9.16 -20.06
C GLY A 74 -7.45 -8.39 -19.76
N LYS A 75 -7.86 -8.25 -18.50
CA LYS A 75 -9.07 -7.54 -18.07
C LYS A 75 -8.71 -6.23 -17.38
N ARG A 76 -9.57 -5.22 -17.56
CA ARG A 76 -9.46 -3.96 -16.81
C ARG A 76 -10.03 -4.13 -15.40
N VAL A 77 -9.19 -3.91 -14.40
CA VAL A 77 -9.53 -4.10 -12.98
C VAL A 77 -9.35 -2.78 -12.25
N GLN A 78 -10.36 -2.38 -11.46
CA GLN A 78 -10.26 -1.23 -10.56
C GLN A 78 -9.33 -1.59 -9.39
N THR A 79 -8.31 -0.78 -9.15
CA THR A 79 -7.22 -1.12 -8.22
C THR A 79 -7.22 -0.30 -6.93
N ASP A 80 -7.99 0.80 -6.87
CA ASP A 80 -8.02 1.68 -5.69
C ASP A 80 -8.35 0.93 -4.40
N ARG A 81 -9.29 -0.02 -4.43
CA ARG A 81 -9.70 -0.80 -3.26
C ARG A 81 -8.56 -1.58 -2.61
N PHE A 82 -7.59 -2.05 -3.39
CA PHE A 82 -6.42 -2.76 -2.86
C PHE A 82 -5.47 -1.80 -2.14
N LEU A 83 -5.25 -0.62 -2.69
CA LEU A 83 -4.46 0.44 -2.05
C LEU A 83 -5.16 0.94 -0.78
N ILE A 84 -6.47 1.15 -0.82
CA ILE A 84 -7.25 1.55 0.35
C ILE A 84 -7.13 0.52 1.47
N LEU A 85 -7.22 -0.76 1.17
CA LEU A 85 -7.04 -1.84 2.14
C LEU A 85 -5.65 -1.80 2.76
N HIS A 86 -4.61 -1.66 1.96
CA HIS A 86 -3.23 -1.53 2.40
C HIS A 86 -3.07 -0.38 3.41
N GLU A 87 -3.46 0.82 3.00
CA GLU A 87 -3.29 2.03 3.81
C GLU A 87 -4.11 2.00 5.10
N ALA A 88 -5.33 1.49 5.05
CA ALA A 88 -6.19 1.38 6.22
C ALA A 88 -5.66 0.36 7.24
N VAL A 89 -5.15 -0.78 6.80
CA VAL A 89 -4.51 -1.79 7.66
C VAL A 89 -3.22 -1.24 8.26
N GLU A 90 -2.38 -0.63 7.46
CA GLU A 90 -1.11 -0.04 7.92
C GLU A 90 -1.35 1.02 8.99
N LYS A 91 -2.27 1.96 8.74
CA LYS A 91 -2.62 3.01 9.71
C LYS A 91 -3.16 2.43 11.02
N ALA A 92 -4.04 1.44 10.96
CA ALA A 92 -4.57 0.78 12.15
C ALA A 92 -3.47 0.11 12.98
N LEU A 93 -2.51 -0.55 12.34
CA LEU A 93 -1.38 -1.18 13.03
C LEU A 93 -0.44 -0.16 13.70
N LEU A 94 -0.22 0.98 13.05
CA LEU A 94 0.55 2.08 13.66
C LEU A 94 -0.15 2.65 14.89
N ASP A 95 -1.45 2.94 14.78
CA ASP A 95 -2.21 3.64 15.82
C ASP A 95 -2.56 2.74 17.00
N GLU A 96 -3.00 1.51 16.75
CA GLU A 96 -3.52 0.62 17.79
C GLU A 96 -2.43 -0.24 18.44
N LEU A 97 -1.44 -0.68 17.66
CA LEU A 97 -0.38 -1.55 18.14
C LEU A 97 0.99 -0.85 18.29
N GLY A 98 1.09 0.39 17.86
CA GLY A 98 2.34 1.15 17.95
C GLY A 98 3.49 0.52 17.16
N LEU A 99 3.22 -0.21 16.08
CA LEU A 99 4.25 -0.86 15.28
C LEU A 99 5.10 0.17 14.54
N HIS A 100 6.36 -0.17 14.32
CA HIS A 100 7.19 0.57 13.37
C HIS A 100 6.61 0.44 11.96
N TYR A 101 6.68 1.51 11.17
CA TYR A 101 6.12 1.56 9.82
C TYR A 101 6.53 0.37 8.95
N LEU A 102 7.80 0.01 8.92
CA LEU A 102 8.28 -1.12 8.12
C LEU A 102 7.58 -2.43 8.45
N HIS A 103 7.31 -2.68 9.72
CA HIS A 103 6.59 -3.86 10.16
C HIS A 103 5.11 -3.80 9.78
N ALA A 104 4.46 -2.66 10.05
CA ALA A 104 3.07 -2.43 9.65
C ALA A 104 2.88 -2.55 8.13
N HIS A 105 3.82 -1.99 7.36
CA HIS A 105 3.83 -2.07 5.90
C HIS A 105 3.93 -3.50 5.37
N GLN A 106 4.77 -4.35 5.97
CA GLN A 106 4.88 -5.75 5.57
C GLN A 106 3.59 -6.53 5.80
N ILE A 107 2.90 -6.28 6.91
CA ILE A 107 1.60 -6.90 7.20
C ILE A 107 0.53 -6.39 6.22
N ALA A 108 0.48 -5.08 5.99
CA ALA A 108 -0.44 -4.47 5.04
C ALA A 108 -0.23 -5.01 3.61
N LEU A 109 1.02 -5.17 3.19
CA LEU A 109 1.37 -5.73 1.89
C LEU A 109 0.88 -7.17 1.71
N ARG A 110 0.99 -8.00 2.73
CA ARG A 110 0.46 -9.38 2.71
C ARG A 110 -1.07 -9.39 2.62
N THR A 111 -1.73 -8.49 3.32
CA THR A 111 -3.20 -8.35 3.27
C THR A 111 -3.66 -7.90 1.88
N GLU A 112 -2.98 -6.93 1.30
CA GLU A 112 -3.22 -6.45 -0.07
C GLU A 112 -3.04 -7.58 -1.09
N ARG A 113 -1.95 -8.32 -0.99
CA ARG A 113 -1.71 -9.50 -1.84
C ARG A 113 -2.81 -10.54 -1.73
N ALA A 114 -3.22 -10.87 -0.51
CA ALA A 114 -4.30 -11.82 -0.28
C ALA A 114 -5.61 -11.36 -0.93
N ALA A 115 -5.93 -10.06 -0.88
CA ALA A 115 -7.11 -9.50 -1.53
C ALA A 115 -7.04 -9.57 -3.06
N VAL A 116 -5.89 -9.26 -3.65
CA VAL A 116 -5.66 -9.35 -5.10
C VAL A 116 -5.82 -10.79 -5.59
N GLU A 117 -5.19 -11.74 -4.91
CA GLU A 117 -5.23 -13.17 -5.26
C GLU A 117 -6.62 -13.78 -5.02
N ALA A 118 -7.34 -13.36 -3.97
CA ALA A 118 -8.70 -13.80 -3.68
C ALA A 118 -9.71 -13.45 -4.81
N GLU A 119 -9.47 -12.37 -5.53
CA GLU A 119 -10.25 -11.99 -6.71
C GLU A 119 -9.80 -12.68 -8.01
N GLY A 120 -8.83 -13.56 -7.93
CA GLY A 120 -8.32 -14.34 -9.08
C GLY A 120 -7.28 -13.62 -9.92
N HIS A 121 -6.68 -12.53 -9.41
CA HIS A 121 -5.63 -11.81 -10.11
C HIS A 121 -4.25 -12.29 -9.70
N ALA A 122 -3.29 -12.28 -10.65
CA ALA A 122 -1.90 -12.61 -10.36
C ALA A 122 -1.23 -11.45 -9.60
N TRP A 123 -0.71 -11.74 -8.41
CA TRP A 123 0.04 -10.75 -7.63
C TRP A 123 1.19 -10.13 -8.42
N ARG A 124 1.90 -10.93 -9.22
CA ARG A 124 3.03 -10.47 -10.03
C ARG A 124 2.65 -9.33 -10.97
N GLU A 125 1.50 -9.43 -11.63
CA GLU A 125 1.02 -8.38 -12.55
C GLU A 125 0.63 -7.12 -11.82
N TYR A 126 -0.13 -7.25 -10.74
CA TYR A 126 -0.53 -6.12 -9.90
C TYR A 126 0.68 -5.43 -9.26
N ASN A 127 1.61 -6.20 -8.70
CA ASN A 127 2.83 -5.65 -8.10
C ASN A 127 3.71 -4.93 -9.14
N ALA A 128 3.83 -5.45 -10.36
CA ALA A 128 4.54 -4.77 -11.44
C ALA A 128 3.89 -3.43 -11.81
N PHE A 129 2.56 -3.38 -11.84
CA PHE A 129 1.80 -2.15 -12.07
C PHE A 129 2.06 -1.11 -10.98
N THR A 130 1.95 -1.48 -9.71
CA THR A 130 2.18 -0.55 -8.60
C THR A 130 3.63 -0.07 -8.55
N LYS A 131 4.61 -0.95 -8.73
CA LYS A 131 6.03 -0.59 -8.74
C LYS A 131 6.44 0.33 -9.88
N ALA A 132 5.86 0.17 -11.05
CA ALA A 132 6.11 1.05 -12.18
C ALA A 132 5.62 2.49 -11.90
N HIS A 133 4.43 2.64 -11.31
CA HIS A 133 3.86 3.94 -10.96
C HIS A 133 4.52 4.57 -9.72
N GLU A 134 4.92 3.76 -8.74
CA GLU A 134 5.70 4.23 -7.58
C GLU A 134 6.99 4.92 -8.03
N ARG A 135 7.75 4.33 -8.93
CA ARG A 135 8.96 4.94 -9.49
C ARG A 135 8.68 6.23 -10.26
N GLN A 136 7.62 6.24 -11.07
CA GLN A 136 7.21 7.42 -11.83
C GLN A 136 6.80 8.57 -10.89
N ILE A 137 6.03 8.29 -9.87
CA ILE A 137 5.56 9.28 -8.89
C ILE A 137 6.70 9.78 -8.03
N ASP A 138 7.64 8.94 -7.64
CA ASP A 138 8.81 9.34 -6.85
C ASP A 138 9.74 10.32 -7.59
N ASP A 139 9.73 10.30 -8.91
CA ASP A 139 10.49 11.24 -9.74
C ASP A 139 9.76 12.58 -9.97
N GLU A 140 8.50 12.70 -9.54
CA GLU A 140 7.70 13.92 -9.72
C GLU A 140 8.01 14.97 -8.66
N ASN A 141 7.89 16.25 -9.05
CA ASN A 141 7.92 17.35 -8.11
C ASN A 141 6.64 17.38 -7.28
N LEU A 142 6.77 17.35 -5.96
CA LEU A 142 5.66 17.50 -5.03
C LEU A 142 5.20 18.95 -4.98
N LYS A 143 4.00 19.23 -5.47
CA LYS A 143 3.42 20.59 -5.50
C LYS A 143 2.22 20.76 -4.58
N LYS A 144 1.42 19.71 -4.44
CA LYS A 144 0.16 19.74 -3.70
C LYS A 144 0.11 18.60 -2.71
N VAL A 145 0.68 18.81 -1.54
CA VAL A 145 0.73 17.81 -0.45
C VAL A 145 -0.28 18.18 0.63
N PRO A 146 -1.14 17.25 1.09
CA PRO A 146 -2.11 17.55 2.14
C PRO A 146 -1.40 17.89 3.46
N ASP A 147 -1.89 18.88 4.17
CA ASP A 147 -1.32 19.33 5.45
C ASP A 147 -1.55 18.35 6.60
N ASP A 148 -2.55 17.49 6.48
CA ASP A 148 -2.91 16.45 7.45
C ASP A 148 -2.38 15.05 7.09
N LEU A 149 -1.51 14.93 6.07
CA LEU A 149 -0.88 13.67 5.73
C LEU A 149 -0.02 13.15 6.90
N ASP A 150 -0.18 11.90 7.27
CA ASP A 150 0.68 11.26 8.27
C ASP A 150 2.09 11.06 7.72
N LEU A 151 3.07 11.72 8.31
CA LEU A 151 4.46 11.67 7.88
C LEU A 151 5.27 10.55 8.55
N THR A 152 4.65 9.73 9.40
CA THR A 152 5.31 8.63 10.11
C THR A 152 6.02 7.66 9.18
N PRO A 153 5.43 7.22 8.04
CA PRO A 153 6.12 6.35 7.09
C PRO A 153 7.47 6.89 6.64
N TYR A 154 7.52 8.16 6.27
CA TYR A 154 8.73 8.80 5.75
C TYR A 154 9.78 9.03 6.83
N ARG A 155 9.36 9.30 8.07
CA ARG A 155 10.27 9.45 9.21
C ARG A 155 10.88 8.11 9.61
N ASN A 156 10.10 7.04 9.64
CA ASN A 156 10.58 5.70 9.97
C ASN A 156 11.51 5.15 8.89
N GLU A 157 11.26 5.45 7.62
CA GLU A 157 12.15 5.13 6.51
C GLU A 157 13.39 6.05 6.44
N LYS A 158 13.43 7.09 7.28
CA LYS A 158 14.50 8.13 7.27
C LYS A 158 14.64 8.80 5.90
N ASP A 159 13.54 8.96 5.20
CA ASP A 159 13.48 9.62 3.89
C ASP A 159 13.43 11.14 4.07
N PHE A 160 14.52 11.71 4.53
CA PHE A 160 14.64 13.14 4.86
C PHE A 160 14.45 14.03 3.65
N GLN A 161 14.85 13.59 2.47
CA GLN A 161 14.68 14.36 1.24
C GLN A 161 13.19 14.51 0.89
N LYS A 162 12.42 13.44 0.95
CA LYS A 162 10.96 13.48 0.76
C LYS A 162 10.27 14.32 1.83
N LEU A 163 10.67 14.18 3.09
CA LEU A 163 10.14 14.99 4.19
C LEU A 163 10.35 16.49 3.94
N GLN A 164 11.52 16.91 3.51
CA GLN A 164 11.81 18.31 3.18
C GLN A 164 10.95 18.81 2.02
N GLN A 165 10.81 18.02 0.97
CA GLN A 165 9.99 18.37 -0.19
C GLN A 165 8.51 18.52 0.20
N MET A 166 7.97 17.62 1.01
CA MET A 166 6.58 17.67 1.49
C MET A 166 6.32 18.89 2.37
N VAL A 167 7.21 19.16 3.33
CA VAL A 167 7.07 20.33 4.22
C VAL A 167 7.14 21.64 3.42
N ALA A 168 8.03 21.73 2.43
CA ALA A 168 8.11 22.88 1.56
C ALA A 168 6.85 23.07 0.71
N ALA A 169 6.28 21.98 0.18
CA ALA A 169 5.05 22.02 -0.60
C ALA A 169 3.84 22.48 0.25
N ILE A 170 3.69 21.96 1.46
CA ILE A 170 2.62 22.37 2.39
C ILE A 170 2.70 23.87 2.70
N LYS A 171 3.90 24.39 3.00
CA LYS A 171 4.10 25.82 3.31
C LYS A 171 3.86 26.74 2.14
N SER A 172 3.99 26.28 0.90
CA SER A 172 3.75 27.09 -0.28
C SER A 172 2.28 27.29 -0.63
N GLU A 173 1.39 26.49 -0.04
CA GLU A 173 -0.07 26.60 -0.21
C GLU A 173 -0.74 27.51 0.83
N GLU A 174 -0.03 27.91 1.91
CA GLU A 174 -0.49 28.90 2.89
C GLU A 174 -0.27 30.34 2.38
#